data_5e224fda755ac4063d240744dfc23c6a
#
_entry.id   5e224fda755ac4063d240744dfc23c6a
#
_cell.length_a   1.000
_cell.length_b   1.000
_cell.length_c   1.000
_cell.angle_alpha   90.00
_cell.angle_beta   90.00
_cell.angle_gamma   90.00
#
_symmetry.space_group_name_H-M   'P 1'
#
loop_
_entity.id
_entity.type
_entity.pdbx_description
1 polymer ?
#
loop_
_entity_poly.entity_id
_entity_poly.type
_entity_poly.pdbx_seq_one_letter_code
_entity_poly.pdbx_strand_id
1 'polypeptide(L)'
;MSDATYNLNGGFKPTMKRFADLDGPDFFPTPRWATFALIENEKFNGEIWECACGDGTMSRVLEETGQPVRSTDLYDRGFGEAGVDFLMSQSEADNIVTNPPYNCAEGFVASGVKLAKRKFALLLRLAFLEGANRAKTIFTDNPPSRVWVFSERITFYPSDAEPKGSGTTAYAWFVWDKDAPGSTELKWIKPGYKAKFS
;
A
#
# COMPACT_ATOMS: atom_id res chain seq x y z
N MET A 1 3.83 27.42 31.52
CA MET A 1 4.46 26.30 30.82
C MET A 1 3.57 25.10 31.10
N SER A 2 2.69 24.76 30.18
CA SER A 2 1.75 23.65 30.34
C SER A 2 1.98 22.70 29.18
N ASP A 3 2.48 21.51 29.52
CA ASP A 3 2.65 20.39 28.61
C ASP A 3 1.30 20.00 28.00
N ALA A 4 1.19 20.19 26.70
CA ALA A 4 0.07 19.64 25.93
C ALA A 4 0.40 18.18 25.60
N THR A 5 0.03 17.27 26.50
CA THR A 5 -0.02 15.83 26.20
C THR A 5 -1.12 15.58 25.18
N TYR A 6 -0.75 15.26 23.96
CA TYR A 6 -1.66 14.81 22.91
C TYR A 6 -2.26 13.45 23.30
N ASN A 7 -3.54 13.46 23.65
CA ASN A 7 -4.27 12.25 24.02
C ASN A 7 -4.84 11.60 22.75
N LEU A 8 -4.19 10.54 22.24
CA LEU A 8 -4.57 9.78 21.04
C LEU A 8 -5.71 8.77 21.26
N ASN A 9 -6.58 8.99 22.26
CA ASN A 9 -7.70 8.11 22.56
C ASN A 9 -9.03 8.59 21.96
N GLY A 10 -9.07 8.80 20.64
CA GLY A 10 -10.32 8.88 19.88
C GLY A 10 -10.73 7.48 19.43
N GLY A 11 -11.65 6.85 20.16
CA GLY A 11 -12.01 5.44 20.02
C GLY A 11 -12.62 5.03 18.69
N PHE A 12 -11.81 4.69 17.72
CA PHE A 12 -12.19 3.81 16.64
C PHE A 12 -11.61 2.43 16.97
N LYS A 13 -12.47 1.48 17.39
CA LYS A 13 -12.03 0.08 17.55
C LYS A 13 -12.02 -0.56 16.17
N PRO A 14 -10.86 -0.73 15.52
CA PRO A 14 -10.81 -1.41 14.23
C PRO A 14 -11.16 -2.89 14.43
N THR A 15 -11.85 -3.45 13.46
CA THR A 15 -12.13 -4.88 13.36
C THR A 15 -10.86 -5.76 13.35
N MET A 16 -9.69 -5.15 13.24
CA MET A 16 -8.36 -5.76 13.27
C MET A 16 -7.85 -6.14 14.68
N LYS A 17 -8.59 -5.81 15.75
CA LYS A 17 -8.21 -6.25 17.13
C LYS A 17 -8.21 -7.77 17.37
N ARG A 18 -8.68 -8.57 16.40
CA ARG A 18 -8.68 -10.03 16.52
C ARG A 18 -7.31 -10.69 16.40
N PHE A 19 -6.28 -9.95 15.99
CA PHE A 19 -4.94 -10.46 15.72
C PHE A 19 -3.83 -9.69 16.46
N ALA A 20 -4.19 -8.92 17.50
CA ALA A 20 -3.26 -8.09 18.26
C ALA A 20 -2.25 -8.86 19.13
N ASP A 21 -2.36 -10.19 19.16
CA ASP A 21 -1.47 -11.08 19.96
C ASP A 21 -0.33 -11.70 19.14
N LEU A 22 -0.14 -11.28 17.88
CA LEU A 22 1.01 -11.71 17.09
C LEU A 22 2.20 -10.79 17.41
N ASP A 23 3.26 -11.37 17.92
CA ASP A 23 4.53 -10.68 18.23
C ASP A 23 5.09 -9.97 16.98
N GLY A 24 4.89 -8.66 16.89
CA GLY A 24 5.37 -7.81 15.82
C GLY A 24 4.33 -6.83 15.28
N PRO A 25 4.74 -5.80 14.53
CA PRO A 25 3.80 -4.89 13.89
C PRO A 25 2.90 -5.65 12.90
N ASP A 26 1.62 -5.26 12.84
CA ASP A 26 0.57 -5.85 12.00
C ASP A 26 1.09 -6.17 10.59
N PHE A 27 1.30 -7.46 10.29
CA PHE A 27 1.68 -7.92 8.98
C PHE A 27 0.55 -8.76 8.38
N PHE A 28 0.09 -8.32 7.22
CA PHE A 28 -0.95 -9.00 6.45
C PHE A 28 -0.51 -9.10 4.99
N PRO A 29 -0.14 -10.30 4.51
CA PRO A 29 0.22 -10.50 3.12
C PRO A 29 -0.87 -9.96 2.19
N THR A 30 -0.46 -9.22 1.17
CA THR A 30 -1.38 -8.74 0.16
C THR A 30 -1.84 -9.92 -0.70
N PRO A 31 -3.15 -10.18 -0.82
CA PRO A 31 -3.61 -11.25 -1.68
C PRO A 31 -3.09 -11.08 -3.11
N ARG A 32 -2.52 -12.13 -3.70
CA ARG A 32 -1.91 -12.11 -5.04
C ARG A 32 -2.79 -11.43 -6.08
N TRP A 33 -4.10 -11.76 -6.09
CA TRP A 33 -5.06 -11.20 -7.01
C TRP A 33 -5.18 -9.67 -6.94
N ALA A 34 -4.94 -9.06 -5.77
CA ALA A 34 -4.99 -7.61 -5.62
C ALA A 34 -3.79 -6.93 -6.31
N THR A 35 -2.63 -7.57 -6.32
CA THR A 35 -1.45 -7.09 -7.06
C THR A 35 -1.61 -7.32 -8.55
N PHE A 36 -2.14 -8.48 -8.99
CA PHE A 36 -2.49 -8.71 -10.39
C PHE A 36 -3.47 -7.67 -10.92
N ALA A 37 -4.46 -7.28 -10.12
CA ALA A 37 -5.40 -6.23 -10.49
C ALA A 37 -4.70 -4.88 -10.73
N LEU A 38 -3.63 -4.58 -10.02
CA LEU A 38 -2.83 -3.38 -10.29
C LEU A 38 -2.08 -3.50 -11.63
N ILE A 39 -1.27 -4.56 -11.80
CA ILE A 39 -0.37 -4.68 -12.97
C ILE A 39 -1.10 -4.92 -14.29
N GLU A 40 -2.34 -5.41 -14.27
CA GLU A 40 -3.19 -5.48 -15.46
C GLU A 40 -3.79 -4.11 -15.84
N ASN A 41 -3.92 -3.18 -14.89
CA ASN A 41 -4.50 -1.85 -15.12
C ASN A 41 -3.45 -0.73 -15.20
N GLU A 42 -2.25 -0.95 -14.66
CA GLU A 42 -1.13 -0.01 -14.66
C GLU A 42 0.14 -0.67 -15.20
N LYS A 43 0.81 0.02 -16.10
CA LYS A 43 2.10 -0.44 -16.62
C LYS A 43 3.25 0.21 -15.84
N PHE A 44 4.16 -0.63 -15.38
CA PHE A 44 5.40 -0.22 -14.72
C PHE A 44 6.58 -0.58 -15.63
N ASN A 45 7.32 0.42 -16.10
CA ASN A 45 8.50 0.21 -16.92
C ASN A 45 9.75 0.57 -16.11
N GLY A 46 10.75 -0.31 -16.09
CA GLY A 46 11.96 -0.15 -15.29
C GLY A 46 11.85 -0.82 -13.92
N GLU A 47 12.82 -0.57 -13.04
CA GLU A 47 12.88 -1.18 -11.72
C GLU A 47 11.61 -0.87 -10.91
N ILE A 48 11.09 -1.90 -10.24
CA ILE A 48 10.00 -1.76 -9.25
C ILE A 48 10.60 -2.01 -7.87
N TRP A 49 10.46 -1.06 -6.97
CA TRP A 49 10.83 -1.23 -5.58
C TRP A 49 9.60 -1.50 -4.72
N GLU A 50 9.52 -2.70 -4.13
CA GLU A 50 8.61 -2.98 -3.03
C GLU A 50 9.32 -2.75 -1.71
N CYS A 51 8.97 -1.66 -1.03
CA CYS A 51 9.71 -1.14 0.12
C CYS A 51 9.15 -1.53 1.49
N ALA A 52 8.13 -2.39 1.50
CA ALA A 52 7.56 -3.04 2.68
C ALA A 52 7.11 -4.45 2.27
N CYS A 53 8.08 -5.28 1.81
CA CYS A 53 7.82 -6.49 1.04
C CYS A 53 7.25 -7.65 1.86
N GLY A 54 7.36 -7.59 3.18
CA GLY A 54 6.86 -8.64 4.04
C GLY A 54 7.44 -10.01 3.69
N ASP A 55 6.59 -10.99 3.46
CA ASP A 55 6.95 -12.35 3.03
C ASP A 55 7.22 -12.47 1.51
N GLY A 56 7.18 -11.37 0.77
CA GLY A 56 7.40 -11.32 -0.67
C GLY A 56 6.20 -11.74 -1.52
N THR A 57 5.02 -11.88 -0.95
CA THR A 57 3.83 -12.28 -1.73
C THR A 57 3.53 -11.30 -2.86
N MET A 58 3.64 -9.99 -2.63
CA MET A 58 3.47 -8.96 -3.66
C MET A 58 4.65 -8.95 -4.63
N SER A 59 5.88 -8.98 -4.13
CA SER A 59 7.10 -8.98 -4.95
C SER A 59 7.08 -10.05 -6.02
N ARG A 60 6.71 -11.29 -5.65
CA ARG A 60 6.63 -12.41 -6.61
C ARG A 60 5.61 -12.17 -7.74
N VAL A 61 4.53 -11.44 -7.46
CA VAL A 61 3.58 -11.06 -8.52
C VAL A 61 4.14 -9.93 -9.37
N LEU A 62 4.86 -8.98 -8.77
CA LEU A 62 5.50 -7.89 -9.52
C LEU A 62 6.60 -8.42 -10.47
N GLU A 63 7.32 -9.46 -10.08
CA GLU A 63 8.32 -10.15 -10.90
C GLU A 63 7.70 -10.74 -12.20
N GLU A 64 6.42 -11.13 -12.17
CA GLU A 64 5.72 -11.62 -13.36
C GLU A 64 5.54 -10.56 -14.46
N THR A 65 5.75 -9.28 -14.16
CA THR A 65 5.83 -8.22 -15.19
C THR A 65 7.04 -8.30 -16.08
N GLY A 66 8.04 -9.09 -15.70
CA GLY A 66 9.35 -9.16 -16.36
C GLY A 66 10.27 -7.97 -16.06
N GLN A 67 9.86 -7.06 -15.16
CA GLN A 67 10.69 -5.94 -14.71
C GLN A 67 11.55 -6.38 -13.51
N PRO A 68 12.75 -5.78 -13.33
CA PRO A 68 13.52 -5.98 -12.11
C PRO A 68 12.73 -5.55 -10.88
N VAL A 69 12.69 -6.39 -9.85
CA VAL A 69 12.02 -6.08 -8.58
C VAL A 69 13.04 -6.04 -7.46
N ARG A 70 13.14 -4.91 -6.78
CA ARG A 70 13.90 -4.74 -5.55
C ARG A 70 12.94 -4.82 -4.37
N SER A 71 13.20 -5.74 -3.44
CA SER A 71 12.33 -6.00 -2.30
C SER A 71 13.07 -5.72 -1.00
N THR A 72 12.53 -4.82 -0.18
CA THR A 72 13.08 -4.48 1.13
C THR A 72 11.98 -4.39 2.18
N ASP A 73 12.33 -4.58 3.43
CA ASP A 73 11.41 -4.39 4.57
C ASP A 73 12.19 -3.87 5.78
N LEU A 74 11.50 -3.19 6.68
CA LEU A 74 12.08 -2.79 7.97
C LEU A 74 12.37 -4.01 8.85
N TYR A 75 11.54 -5.05 8.72
CA TYR A 75 11.61 -6.28 9.53
C TYR A 75 12.03 -7.46 8.67
N ASP A 76 12.83 -8.37 9.26
CA ASP A 76 13.12 -9.65 8.63
C ASP A 76 11.89 -10.56 8.68
N ARG A 77 11.33 -10.86 7.52
CA ARG A 77 10.18 -11.77 7.34
C ARG A 77 10.51 -12.92 6.38
N GLY A 78 11.81 -13.20 6.22
CA GLY A 78 12.30 -14.29 5.39
C GLY A 78 12.31 -14.02 3.89
N PHE A 79 12.14 -12.74 3.48
CA PHE A 79 12.18 -12.34 2.06
C PHE A 79 12.72 -10.93 1.90
N GLY A 80 13.48 -10.70 0.82
CA GLY A 80 14.05 -9.40 0.52
C GLY A 80 15.19 -8.98 1.44
N GLU A 81 15.58 -7.73 1.38
CA GLU A 81 16.58 -7.11 2.24
C GLU A 81 15.90 -6.54 3.48
N ALA A 82 16.25 -7.05 4.66
CA ALA A 82 15.71 -6.60 5.94
C ALA A 82 16.48 -5.40 6.53
N GLY A 83 15.85 -4.67 7.45
CA GLY A 83 16.45 -3.53 8.15
C GLY A 83 16.46 -2.25 7.35
N VAL A 84 15.73 -2.17 6.25
CA VAL A 84 15.61 -0.98 5.40
C VAL A 84 14.37 -0.18 5.79
N ASP A 85 14.58 0.94 6.45
CA ASP A 85 13.50 1.89 6.74
C ASP A 85 13.23 2.78 5.51
N PHE A 86 12.12 2.53 4.83
CA PHE A 86 11.70 3.31 3.66
C PHE A 86 11.56 4.80 3.95
N LEU A 87 11.08 5.17 5.15
CA LEU A 87 10.86 6.56 5.52
C LEU A 87 12.17 7.34 5.72
N MET A 88 13.26 6.63 5.99
CA MET A 88 14.61 7.20 6.16
C MET A 88 15.47 7.03 4.91
N SER A 89 14.98 6.30 3.90
CA SER A 89 15.73 6.01 2.68
C SER A 89 15.97 7.27 1.82
N GLN A 90 17.10 7.27 1.14
CA GLN A 90 17.42 8.22 0.07
C GLN A 90 17.52 7.52 -1.30
N SER A 91 17.27 6.22 -1.33
CA SER A 91 17.34 5.44 -2.57
C SER A 91 16.13 5.72 -3.46
N GLU A 92 16.41 5.96 -4.73
CA GLU A 92 15.38 6.11 -5.75
C GLU A 92 15.11 4.80 -6.48
N ALA A 93 13.96 4.71 -7.14
CA ALA A 93 13.63 3.66 -8.10
C ALA A 93 12.81 4.25 -9.25
N ASP A 94 12.73 3.53 -10.38
CA ASP A 94 11.84 3.96 -11.46
C ASP A 94 10.38 3.95 -10.98
N ASN A 95 10.00 2.87 -10.33
CA ASN A 95 8.65 2.72 -9.76
C ASN A 95 8.74 2.22 -8.31
N ILE A 96 7.76 2.60 -7.48
CA ILE A 96 7.59 2.08 -6.13
C ILE A 96 6.16 1.54 -6.02
N VAL A 97 6.02 0.28 -5.58
CA VAL A 97 4.71 -0.36 -5.40
C VAL A 97 4.71 -1.10 -4.08
N THR A 98 3.79 -0.76 -3.17
CA THR A 98 3.74 -1.43 -1.87
C THR A 98 2.37 -1.34 -1.20
N ASN A 99 2.15 -2.21 -0.21
CA ASN A 99 1.08 -2.14 0.77
C ASN A 99 1.69 -1.69 2.11
N PRO A 100 1.69 -0.39 2.44
CA PRO A 100 2.38 0.13 3.61
C PRO A 100 1.63 -0.18 4.90
N PRO A 101 2.29 -0.12 6.07
CA PRO A 101 1.60 -0.02 7.33
C PRO A 101 0.69 1.23 7.34
N TYR A 102 -0.63 1.04 7.55
CA TYR A 102 -1.61 2.13 7.34
C TYR A 102 -1.46 3.31 8.31
N ASN A 103 -0.87 3.08 9.49
CA ASN A 103 -0.54 4.15 10.44
C ASN A 103 0.59 5.08 9.95
N CYS A 104 1.41 4.62 9.00
CA CYS A 104 2.51 5.38 8.39
C CYS A 104 2.20 5.84 6.96
N ALA A 105 0.98 5.63 6.45
CA ALA A 105 0.63 5.85 5.04
C ALA A 105 0.97 7.27 4.54
N GLU A 106 0.76 8.32 5.33
CA GLU A 106 1.10 9.70 4.95
C GLU A 106 2.62 9.89 4.78
N GLY A 107 3.44 9.26 5.65
CA GLY A 107 4.89 9.24 5.51
C GLY A 107 5.34 8.50 4.24
N PHE A 108 4.69 7.37 3.92
CA PHE A 108 4.94 6.64 2.68
C PHE A 108 4.61 7.46 1.45
N VAL A 109 3.53 8.26 1.47
CA VAL A 109 3.22 9.19 0.37
C VAL A 109 4.32 10.22 0.21
N ALA A 110 4.74 10.88 1.29
CA ALA A 110 5.77 11.92 1.23
C ALA A 110 7.11 11.38 0.68
N SER A 111 7.53 10.19 1.15
CA SER A 111 8.75 9.55 0.66
C SER A 111 8.59 9.01 -0.77
N GLY A 112 7.49 8.33 -1.07
CA GLY A 112 7.26 7.71 -2.38
C GLY A 112 7.17 8.71 -3.51
N VAL A 113 6.48 9.83 -3.31
CA VAL A 113 6.41 10.92 -4.30
C VAL A 113 7.81 11.49 -4.59
N LYS A 114 8.69 11.55 -3.58
CA LYS A 114 10.07 12.04 -3.74
C LYS A 114 10.95 11.01 -4.45
N LEU A 115 10.88 9.74 -4.04
CA LEU A 115 11.85 8.68 -4.41
C LEU A 115 11.49 7.92 -5.69
N ALA A 116 10.22 7.88 -6.09
CA ALA A 116 9.82 7.29 -7.36
C ALA A 116 10.11 8.26 -8.51
N LYS A 117 10.82 7.78 -9.55
CA LYS A 117 11.13 8.57 -10.74
C LYS A 117 9.96 8.66 -11.71
N ARG A 118 9.13 7.62 -11.76
CA ARG A 118 8.00 7.49 -12.71
C ARG A 118 6.67 7.30 -12.00
N LYS A 119 6.47 6.14 -11.36
CA LYS A 119 5.21 5.81 -10.70
C LYS A 119 5.41 5.38 -9.25
N PHE A 120 4.46 5.79 -8.45
CA PHE A 120 4.34 5.36 -7.07
C PHE A 120 2.92 4.85 -6.84
N ALA A 121 2.76 3.63 -6.34
CA ALA A 121 1.47 3.01 -6.09
C ALA A 121 1.38 2.43 -4.67
N LEU A 122 0.33 2.82 -3.95
CA LEU A 122 0.03 2.33 -2.61
C LEU A 122 -1.33 1.63 -2.56
N LEU A 123 -1.38 0.46 -1.93
CA LEU A 123 -2.63 -0.18 -1.55
C LEU A 123 -3.11 0.39 -0.22
N LEU A 124 -4.19 1.16 -0.24
CA LEU A 124 -4.70 1.84 0.95
C LEU A 124 -6.20 1.59 1.14
N ARG A 125 -6.66 1.82 2.38
CA ARG A 125 -8.11 1.89 2.64
C ARG A 125 -8.72 3.04 1.85
N LEU A 126 -9.92 2.82 1.29
CA LEU A 126 -10.61 3.87 0.53
C LEU A 126 -10.87 5.13 1.37
N ALA A 127 -11.04 4.97 2.70
CA ALA A 127 -11.16 6.08 3.65
C ALA A 127 -9.91 7.00 3.70
N PHE A 128 -8.80 6.63 3.06
CA PHE A 128 -7.66 7.53 2.91
C PHE A 128 -8.00 8.79 2.09
N LEU A 129 -9.03 8.72 1.22
CA LEU A 129 -9.52 9.87 0.44
C LEU A 129 -10.17 10.96 1.30
N GLU A 130 -10.58 10.66 2.53
CA GLU A 130 -11.16 11.64 3.44
C GLU A 130 -10.14 12.12 4.48
N GLY A 131 -10.40 13.27 5.07
CA GLY A 131 -9.59 13.83 6.14
C GLY A 131 -9.14 15.26 5.85
N ALA A 132 -9.53 16.19 6.75
CA ALA A 132 -9.27 17.61 6.58
C ALA A 132 -7.77 17.95 6.48
N ASN A 133 -6.90 17.18 7.17
CA ASN A 133 -5.46 17.38 7.11
C ASN A 133 -4.91 16.94 5.75
N ARG A 134 -5.26 15.72 5.29
CA ARG A 134 -4.82 15.20 3.98
C ARG A 134 -5.30 16.06 2.82
N ALA A 135 -6.49 16.63 2.93
CA ALA A 135 -7.00 17.57 1.94
C ALA A 135 -6.12 18.82 1.78
N LYS A 136 -5.58 19.33 2.90
CA LYS A 136 -4.73 20.53 2.91
C LYS A 136 -3.27 20.27 2.53
N THR A 137 -2.81 19.02 2.65
CA THR A 137 -1.42 18.62 2.41
C THR A 137 -1.34 17.74 1.16
N ILE A 138 -1.57 16.43 1.30
CA ILE A 138 -1.36 15.46 0.23
C ILE A 138 -2.18 15.79 -1.01
N PHE A 139 -3.50 16.04 -0.84
CA PHE A 139 -4.39 16.20 -2.01
C PHE A 139 -4.32 17.59 -2.65
N THR A 140 -3.77 18.58 -1.95
CA THR A 140 -3.47 19.90 -2.53
C THR A 140 -2.15 19.87 -3.28
N ASP A 141 -1.10 19.35 -2.66
CA ASP A 141 0.27 19.47 -3.20
C ASP A 141 0.64 18.29 -4.11
N ASN A 142 0.18 17.09 -3.76
CA ASN A 142 0.52 15.84 -4.45
C ASN A 142 -0.71 14.91 -4.53
N PRO A 143 -1.77 15.28 -5.25
CA PRO A 143 -2.92 14.39 -5.44
C PRO A 143 -2.50 13.15 -6.23
N PRO A 144 -3.07 11.96 -5.95
CA PRO A 144 -2.83 10.79 -6.78
C PRO A 144 -3.39 11.04 -8.19
N SER A 145 -2.69 10.58 -9.21
CA SER A 145 -3.15 10.67 -10.60
C SER A 145 -4.36 9.77 -10.86
N ARG A 146 -4.39 8.61 -10.21
CA ARG A 146 -5.50 7.64 -10.32
C ARG A 146 -5.78 6.96 -8.99
N VAL A 147 -7.05 6.64 -8.75
CA VAL A 147 -7.50 5.80 -7.64
C VAL A 147 -8.31 4.63 -8.24
N TRP A 148 -7.75 3.43 -8.17
CA TRP A 148 -8.37 2.21 -8.65
C TRP A 148 -9.14 1.53 -7.51
N VAL A 149 -10.44 1.69 -7.48
CA VAL A 149 -11.32 1.15 -6.44
C VAL A 149 -11.65 -0.31 -6.75
N PHE A 150 -11.45 -1.19 -5.78
CA PHE A 150 -11.85 -2.59 -5.93
C PHE A 150 -13.37 -2.74 -5.86
N SER A 151 -13.96 -3.39 -6.87
CA SER A 151 -15.37 -3.79 -6.85
C SER A 151 -15.59 -5.08 -6.05
N GLU A 152 -14.51 -5.84 -5.79
CA GLU A 152 -14.52 -7.00 -4.89
C GLU A 152 -13.86 -6.66 -3.55
N ARG A 153 -14.30 -7.30 -2.48
CA ARG A 153 -13.72 -7.07 -1.15
C ARG A 153 -12.36 -7.75 -1.01
N ILE A 154 -11.33 -6.95 -0.71
CA ILE A 154 -10.06 -7.49 -0.23
C ILE A 154 -10.26 -7.88 1.24
N THR A 155 -9.86 -9.09 1.57
CA THR A 155 -9.76 -9.55 2.95
C THR A 155 -8.34 -9.96 3.20
N PHE A 156 -7.74 -9.37 4.22
CA PHE A 156 -6.40 -9.72 4.66
C PHE A 156 -6.49 -10.77 5.76
N TYR A 157 -5.65 -11.79 5.67
CA TYR A 157 -5.51 -12.83 6.68
C TYR A 157 -4.05 -12.94 7.08
N PRO A 158 -3.74 -13.24 8.35
CA PRO A 158 -2.42 -13.71 8.72
C PRO A 158 -2.01 -14.90 7.85
N SER A 159 -0.71 -15.07 7.60
CA SER A 159 -0.17 -16.08 6.67
C SER A 159 -0.62 -17.52 6.97
N ASP A 160 -0.97 -17.81 8.21
CA ASP A 160 -1.36 -19.12 8.74
C ASP A 160 -2.86 -19.24 9.07
N ALA A 161 -3.66 -18.20 8.78
CA ALA A 161 -5.07 -18.20 9.11
C ALA A 161 -5.95 -18.70 7.97
N GLU A 162 -6.88 -19.59 8.29
CA GLU A 162 -7.97 -20.00 7.39
C GLU A 162 -8.86 -18.79 7.04
N PRO A 163 -9.16 -18.55 5.74
CA PRO A 163 -10.03 -17.47 5.30
C PRO A 163 -11.44 -17.60 5.88
N LYS A 164 -11.86 -16.68 6.75
CA LYS A 164 -13.20 -16.66 7.34
C LYS A 164 -13.89 -15.32 7.13
N GLY A 165 -14.99 -15.34 6.38
CA GLY A 165 -15.85 -14.18 6.17
C GLY A 165 -15.33 -13.19 5.12
N SER A 166 -16.06 -12.11 4.91
CA SER A 166 -15.67 -10.99 4.02
C SER A 166 -15.27 -9.78 4.84
N GLY A 167 -14.20 -9.10 4.44
CA GLY A 167 -13.79 -7.84 5.06
C GLY A 167 -14.85 -6.75 4.91
N THR A 168 -14.97 -5.88 5.90
CA THR A 168 -15.89 -4.72 5.88
C THR A 168 -15.26 -3.48 5.27
N THR A 169 -13.93 -3.43 5.20
CA THR A 169 -13.16 -2.28 4.72
C THR A 169 -13.03 -2.30 3.20
N ALA A 170 -13.26 -1.17 2.56
CA ALA A 170 -12.98 -0.97 1.15
C ALA A 170 -11.52 -0.53 0.96
N TYR A 171 -10.90 -1.00 -0.12
CA TYR A 171 -9.52 -0.68 -0.50
C TYR A 171 -9.46 -0.17 -1.94
N ALA A 172 -8.37 0.53 -2.24
CA ALA A 172 -8.04 0.99 -3.57
C ALA A 172 -6.52 1.05 -3.75
N TRP A 173 -6.06 0.95 -4.98
CA TRP A 173 -4.73 1.36 -5.36
C TRP A 173 -4.72 2.86 -5.65
N PHE A 174 -3.86 3.57 -4.95
CA PHE A 174 -3.59 4.99 -5.19
C PHE A 174 -2.32 5.09 -6.00
N VAL A 175 -2.40 5.70 -7.18
CA VAL A 175 -1.28 5.79 -8.12
C VAL A 175 -0.91 7.24 -8.35
N TRP A 176 0.32 7.57 -8.06
CA TRP A 176 0.98 8.82 -8.45
C TRP A 176 1.83 8.55 -9.69
N ASP A 177 1.52 9.21 -10.78
CA ASP A 177 2.17 9.03 -12.07
C ASP A 177 2.77 10.37 -12.50
N LYS A 178 4.10 10.45 -12.56
CA LYS A 178 4.79 11.71 -12.91
C LYS A 178 4.61 12.11 -14.36
N ASP A 179 4.26 11.16 -15.23
CA ASP A 179 3.95 11.41 -16.62
C ASP A 179 2.48 11.87 -16.82
N ALA A 180 1.64 11.79 -15.78
CA ALA A 180 0.24 12.20 -15.81
C ALA A 180 -0.13 13.04 -14.55
N PRO A 181 0.51 14.18 -14.33
CA PRO A 181 0.21 15.04 -13.19
C PRO A 181 -1.12 15.79 -13.41
N GLY A 182 -1.75 16.19 -12.32
CA GLY A 182 -2.89 17.11 -12.36
C GLY A 182 -4.14 16.59 -11.68
N SER A 183 -5.16 16.19 -12.42
CA SER A 183 -6.43 15.76 -11.83
C SER A 183 -6.42 14.28 -11.44
N THR A 184 -7.04 13.97 -10.31
CA THR A 184 -7.25 12.59 -9.89
C THR A 184 -8.38 11.94 -10.69
N GLU A 185 -8.08 10.82 -11.38
CA GLU A 185 -9.09 9.98 -12.00
C GLU A 185 -9.53 8.87 -11.04
N LEU A 186 -10.83 8.73 -10.84
CA LEU A 186 -11.42 7.60 -10.12
C LEU A 186 -11.77 6.50 -11.12
N LYS A 187 -11.23 5.30 -10.90
CA LYS A 187 -11.43 4.12 -11.76
C LYS A 187 -11.86 2.91 -10.92
N TRP A 188 -12.47 1.92 -11.57
CA TRP A 188 -12.92 0.70 -10.90
C TRP A 188 -12.18 -0.51 -11.45
N ILE A 189 -11.62 -1.31 -10.54
CA ILE A 189 -11.17 -2.66 -10.83
C ILE A 189 -12.41 -3.54 -10.93
N LYS A 190 -12.63 -4.14 -12.10
CA LYS A 190 -13.76 -5.04 -12.35
C LYS A 190 -13.67 -6.28 -11.44
N PRO A 191 -14.82 -6.88 -11.07
CA PRO A 191 -14.81 -8.14 -10.34
C PRO A 191 -14.24 -9.28 -11.20
N GLY A 192 -13.78 -10.35 -10.54
CA GLY A 192 -13.28 -11.57 -11.19
C GLY A 192 -11.78 -11.83 -10.95
N TYR A 193 -11.02 -10.84 -10.49
CA TYR A 193 -9.59 -11.03 -10.20
C TYR A 193 -9.35 -12.08 -9.11
N LYS A 194 -10.19 -12.08 -8.07
CA LYS A 194 -10.10 -13.08 -7.01
C LYS A 194 -10.29 -14.50 -7.55
N ALA A 195 -11.26 -14.72 -8.43
CA ALA A 195 -11.49 -16.04 -9.03
C ALA A 195 -10.40 -16.45 -10.02
N LYS A 196 -9.75 -15.48 -10.68
CA LYS A 196 -8.70 -15.72 -11.69
C LYS A 196 -7.33 -16.03 -11.07
N PHE A 197 -7.00 -15.41 -9.91
CA PHE A 197 -5.65 -15.41 -9.35
C PHE A 197 -5.58 -15.83 -7.86
N SER A 198 -6.59 -16.53 -7.34
CA SER A 198 -6.58 -17.10 -5.98
C SER A 198 -5.82 -18.41 -5.93
#